data_c77920a8e22718f27469588adc311627
#
_entry.id   c77920a8e22718f27469588adc311627
#
_cell.length_a   1.000
_cell.length_b   1.000
_cell.length_c   1.000
_cell.angle_alpha   90.00
_cell.angle_beta   90.00
_cell.angle_gamma   90.00
#
_symmetry.space_group_name_H-M   'P 1'
#
loop_
_entity.id
_entity.type
_entity.pdbx_description
1 polymer ?
#
loop_
_entity_poly.entity_id
_entity_poly.type
_entity_poly.pdbx_seq_one_letter_code
_entity_poly.pdbx_strand_id
1 'polypeptide(L)'
;IADYIDTLGAATASSYGYTVRGALQTGNLDVRNLTNYGIGNAKPNIVTWVESHDNYTGDDATYSKITNEDIVLGWTVLAAQKTGTPLFFSRPYNASSDLIWGTFNKIGMSGDYLYKNSAITAANRFRNAMAGEEQNIFNPSDSTSVIFIERGKKGLAIVNASIKPYEFNVETNLADGEYKDRVSGNTYTVKDGKISGTIENKSTIILYNDGYLELAPAAIVKVDDSVTGSYNTDSIEVKLHVEN
;
A
#
# COMPACT_ATOMS: atom_id res chain seq x y z
N ILE A 1 -1.59 -5.63 -26.33
CA ILE A 1 -0.97 -4.98 -25.13
C ILE A 1 0.17 -5.85 -24.61
N ALA A 2 -0.01 -7.18 -24.43
CA ALA A 2 1.05 -8.07 -23.93
C ALA A 2 2.32 -7.96 -24.79
N ASP A 3 2.21 -8.11 -26.10
CA ASP A 3 3.34 -7.98 -27.02
C ASP A 3 4.01 -6.61 -26.98
N TYR A 4 3.22 -5.56 -26.72
CA TYR A 4 3.75 -4.20 -26.53
C TYR A 4 4.59 -4.08 -25.27
N ILE A 5 4.11 -4.62 -24.15
CA ILE A 5 4.82 -4.59 -22.86
C ILE A 5 6.13 -5.39 -22.96
N ASP A 6 6.06 -6.57 -23.56
CA ASP A 6 7.23 -7.46 -23.72
C ASP A 6 8.31 -6.85 -24.62
N THR A 7 7.91 -5.98 -25.54
CA THR A 7 8.83 -5.37 -26.52
C THR A 7 9.32 -3.99 -26.09
N LEU A 8 8.45 -3.16 -25.53
CA LEU A 8 8.70 -1.73 -25.32
C LEU A 8 8.76 -1.29 -23.85
N GLY A 9 8.43 -2.17 -22.88
CA GLY A 9 8.57 -1.85 -21.47
C GLY A 9 7.32 -2.13 -20.64
N ALA A 10 6.64 -1.10 -20.13
CA ALA A 10 5.53 -1.23 -19.20
C ALA A 10 4.24 -0.61 -19.73
N ALA A 11 3.11 -1.04 -19.19
CA ALA A 11 1.80 -0.41 -19.44
C ALA A 11 1.04 -0.18 -18.14
N THR A 12 0.14 0.79 -18.15
CA THR A 12 -0.75 1.10 -17.05
C THR A 12 -1.96 0.17 -17.04
N ALA A 13 -2.31 -0.35 -15.87
CA ALA A 13 -3.45 -1.25 -15.68
C ALA A 13 -4.69 -0.49 -15.20
N SER A 14 -5.23 0.43 -16.01
CA SER A 14 -6.36 1.30 -15.64
C SER A 14 -7.61 0.51 -15.26
N SER A 15 -7.96 -0.53 -16.04
CA SER A 15 -9.11 -1.40 -15.75
C SER A 15 -8.93 -2.14 -14.41
N TYR A 16 -7.71 -2.53 -14.09
CA TYR A 16 -7.41 -3.14 -12.79
C TYR A 16 -7.59 -2.16 -11.64
N GLY A 17 -7.14 -0.92 -11.80
CA GLY A 17 -7.38 0.14 -10.81
C GLY A 17 -8.88 0.33 -10.54
N TYR A 18 -9.71 0.31 -11.58
CA TYR A 18 -11.17 0.34 -11.43
C TYR A 18 -11.69 -0.87 -10.63
N THR A 19 -11.20 -2.08 -10.94
CA THR A 19 -11.55 -3.30 -10.18
C THR A 19 -11.19 -3.21 -8.72
N VAL A 20 -9.99 -2.71 -8.39
CA VAL A 20 -9.53 -2.51 -7.01
C VAL A 20 -10.46 -1.54 -6.28
N ARG A 21 -10.76 -0.38 -6.87
CA ARG A 21 -11.67 0.60 -6.26
C ARG A 21 -13.07 0.03 -6.01
N GLY A 22 -13.62 -0.70 -6.98
CA GLY A 22 -14.92 -1.36 -6.82
C GLY A 22 -14.92 -2.40 -5.69
N ALA A 23 -13.83 -3.16 -5.55
CA ALA A 23 -13.66 -4.13 -4.47
C ALA A 23 -13.64 -3.44 -3.08
N LEU A 24 -12.95 -2.32 -2.95
CA LEU A 24 -12.87 -1.55 -1.71
C LEU A 24 -14.21 -0.93 -1.31
N GLN A 25 -14.91 -0.33 -2.27
CA GLN A 25 -16.22 0.29 -2.06
C GLN A 25 -17.30 -0.72 -1.63
N THR A 26 -17.25 -1.93 -2.19
CA THR A 26 -18.20 -3.00 -1.88
C THR A 26 -17.77 -3.88 -0.72
N GLY A 27 -16.53 -3.74 -0.25
CA GLY A 27 -15.95 -4.63 0.74
C GLY A 27 -15.73 -6.05 0.23
N ASN A 28 -15.62 -6.25 -1.09
CA ASN A 28 -15.46 -7.56 -1.72
C ASN A 28 -14.07 -7.72 -2.36
N LEU A 29 -13.13 -8.28 -1.61
CA LEU A 29 -11.76 -8.53 -2.03
C LEU A 29 -11.60 -9.91 -2.68
N ASP A 30 -12.52 -10.31 -3.55
CA ASP A 30 -12.45 -11.60 -4.24
C ASP A 30 -11.12 -11.74 -5.00
N VAL A 31 -10.35 -12.76 -4.62
CA VAL A 31 -9.03 -13.04 -5.20
C VAL A 31 -9.07 -13.22 -6.72
N ARG A 32 -10.16 -13.76 -7.28
CA ARG A 32 -10.32 -13.95 -8.72
C ARG A 32 -10.29 -12.64 -9.49
N ASN A 33 -10.79 -11.57 -8.89
CA ASN A 33 -10.79 -10.23 -9.46
C ASN A 33 -9.45 -9.52 -9.21
N LEU A 34 -8.93 -9.64 -8.00
CA LEU A 34 -7.73 -8.91 -7.56
C LEU A 34 -6.41 -9.51 -8.07
N THR A 35 -6.43 -10.69 -8.68
CA THR A 35 -5.29 -11.29 -9.38
C THR A 35 -5.41 -11.23 -10.90
N ASN A 36 -6.53 -10.75 -11.43
CA ASN A 36 -6.77 -10.61 -12.85
C ASN A 36 -6.52 -9.17 -13.30
N TYR A 37 -5.35 -8.92 -13.86
CA TYR A 37 -4.96 -7.60 -14.35
C TYR A 37 -5.55 -7.22 -15.72
N GLY A 38 -6.24 -8.13 -16.38
CA GLY A 38 -6.88 -7.88 -17.68
C GLY A 38 -5.94 -7.74 -18.88
N ILE A 39 -4.66 -7.98 -18.70
CA ILE A 39 -3.61 -7.81 -19.73
C ILE A 39 -2.76 -9.08 -19.96
N GLY A 40 -3.39 -10.24 -19.87
CA GLY A 40 -2.74 -11.52 -20.19
C GLY A 40 -1.54 -11.85 -19.27
N ASN A 41 -0.46 -12.34 -19.87
CA ASN A 41 0.75 -12.79 -19.13
C ASN A 41 1.78 -11.68 -18.86
N ALA A 42 1.58 -10.47 -19.34
CA ALA A 42 2.52 -9.35 -19.24
C ALA A 42 2.53 -8.69 -17.85
N LYS A 43 2.43 -9.48 -16.80
CA LYS A 43 2.19 -9.02 -15.43
C LYS A 43 3.34 -8.29 -14.75
N PRO A 44 4.62 -8.65 -14.91
CA PRO A 44 5.69 -7.96 -14.20
C PRO A 44 5.81 -6.48 -14.55
N ASN A 45 5.50 -6.13 -15.79
CA ASN A 45 5.71 -4.81 -16.37
C ASN A 45 4.42 -3.98 -16.41
N ILE A 46 3.50 -4.21 -15.49
CA ILE A 46 2.29 -3.38 -15.37
C ILE A 46 2.43 -2.40 -14.21
N VAL A 47 1.90 -1.20 -14.42
CA VAL A 47 1.80 -0.17 -13.39
C VAL A 47 0.38 -0.18 -12.84
N THR A 48 0.26 -0.30 -11.52
CA THR A 48 -1.01 -0.39 -10.80
C THR A 48 -1.17 0.76 -9.83
N TRP A 49 -2.40 1.12 -9.49
CA TRP A 49 -2.72 2.14 -8.50
C TRP A 49 -4.09 1.91 -7.90
N VAL A 50 -4.32 2.44 -6.72
CA VAL A 50 -5.67 2.59 -6.15
C VAL A 50 -6.34 3.81 -6.76
N GLU A 51 -5.63 4.92 -6.82
CA GLU A 51 -6.08 6.21 -7.29
C GLU A 51 -4.98 6.91 -8.10
N SER A 52 -5.35 7.71 -9.07
CA SER A 52 -4.48 8.57 -9.85
C SER A 52 -5.08 9.98 -9.97
N HIS A 53 -4.32 10.93 -10.50
CA HIS A 53 -4.82 12.28 -10.76
C HIS A 53 -6.02 12.30 -11.71
N ASP A 54 -6.07 11.39 -12.69
CA ASP A 54 -7.21 11.25 -13.62
C ASP A 54 -8.46 10.75 -12.91
N ASN A 55 -8.32 9.76 -12.02
CA ASN A 55 -9.44 9.20 -11.27
C ASN A 55 -9.94 10.15 -10.19
N TYR A 56 -9.04 10.99 -9.66
CA TYR A 56 -9.34 11.86 -8.53
C TYR A 56 -10.48 12.83 -8.82
N THR A 57 -10.40 13.55 -9.93
CA THR A 57 -11.38 14.57 -10.34
C THR A 57 -12.12 14.25 -11.63
N GLY A 58 -11.74 13.18 -12.34
CA GLY A 58 -12.42 12.72 -13.54
C GLY A 58 -13.77 12.05 -13.25
N ASP A 59 -14.27 11.29 -14.18
CA ASP A 59 -15.58 10.62 -14.09
C ASP A 59 -15.69 9.68 -12.89
N ASP A 60 -14.58 9.11 -12.44
CA ASP A 60 -14.54 8.27 -11.25
C ASP A 60 -14.80 9.07 -9.96
N ALA A 61 -14.43 10.35 -9.90
CA ALA A 61 -14.62 11.28 -8.79
C ALA A 61 -14.21 10.66 -7.45
N THR A 62 -13.01 10.08 -7.38
CA THR A 62 -12.57 9.29 -6.22
C THR A 62 -12.40 10.13 -4.97
N TYR A 63 -12.20 11.46 -5.12
CA TYR A 63 -12.19 12.41 -4.01
C TYR A 63 -13.40 12.28 -3.07
N SER A 64 -14.56 11.84 -3.59
CA SER A 64 -15.81 11.68 -2.83
C SER A 64 -16.24 10.23 -2.61
N LYS A 65 -15.68 9.29 -3.38
CA LYS A 65 -16.13 7.89 -3.38
C LYS A 65 -15.18 6.93 -2.67
N ILE A 66 -13.91 7.30 -2.53
CA ILE A 66 -12.86 6.49 -1.93
C ILE A 66 -12.32 7.21 -0.69
N THR A 67 -12.40 6.55 0.46
CA THR A 67 -11.89 7.10 1.72
C THR A 67 -10.38 6.90 1.86
N ASN A 68 -9.75 7.60 2.79
CA ASN A 68 -8.35 7.35 3.12
C ASN A 68 -8.13 5.92 3.64
N GLU A 69 -9.09 5.37 4.37
CA GLU A 69 -9.04 3.96 4.80
C GLU A 69 -9.03 3.01 3.60
N ASP A 70 -9.89 3.25 2.61
CA ASP A 70 -9.91 2.44 1.39
C ASP A 70 -8.58 2.54 0.63
N ILE A 71 -7.95 3.73 0.57
CA ILE A 71 -6.62 3.89 -0.03
C ILE A 71 -5.57 3.04 0.70
N VAL A 72 -5.59 3.05 2.04
CA VAL A 72 -4.67 2.25 2.85
C VAL A 72 -4.84 0.76 2.59
N LEU A 73 -6.08 0.26 2.58
CA LEU A 73 -6.38 -1.14 2.28
C LEU A 73 -5.96 -1.53 0.85
N GLY A 74 -6.36 -0.72 -0.12
CA GLY A 74 -6.02 -0.95 -1.53
C GLY A 74 -4.51 -0.90 -1.77
N TRP A 75 -3.81 0.03 -1.14
CA TRP A 75 -2.36 0.08 -1.19
C TRP A 75 -1.72 -1.18 -0.65
N THR A 76 -2.22 -1.68 0.49
CA THR A 76 -1.72 -2.94 1.06
C THR A 76 -1.92 -4.11 0.11
N VAL A 77 -3.11 -4.21 -0.51
CA VAL A 77 -3.38 -5.24 -1.54
C VAL A 77 -2.39 -5.14 -2.70
N LEU A 78 -2.14 -3.95 -3.22
CA LEU A 78 -1.22 -3.76 -4.35
C LEU A 78 0.24 -4.01 -3.98
N ALA A 79 0.68 -3.45 -2.85
CA ALA A 79 2.07 -3.53 -2.44
C ALA A 79 2.47 -4.93 -1.96
N ALA A 80 1.56 -5.68 -1.34
CA ALA A 80 1.84 -7.04 -0.88
C ALA A 80 1.97 -8.06 -2.03
N GLN A 81 1.39 -7.78 -3.20
CA GLN A 81 1.47 -8.66 -4.35
C GLN A 81 2.87 -8.68 -4.99
N LYS A 82 3.27 -9.83 -5.53
CA LYS A 82 4.53 -10.01 -6.27
C LYS A 82 4.55 -9.22 -7.57
N THR A 83 3.40 -9.13 -8.22
CA THR A 83 3.24 -8.62 -9.58
C THR A 83 2.86 -7.14 -9.60
N GLY A 84 3.32 -6.45 -10.62
CA GLY A 84 3.03 -5.04 -10.88
C GLY A 84 3.93 -4.08 -10.11
N THR A 85 3.95 -2.85 -10.58
CA THR A 85 4.61 -1.71 -9.93
C THR A 85 3.54 -0.76 -9.42
N PRO A 86 3.25 -0.73 -8.12
CA PRO A 86 2.24 0.15 -7.58
C PRO A 86 2.73 1.60 -7.55
N LEU A 87 1.87 2.52 -7.97
CA LEU A 87 2.06 3.97 -7.82
C LEU A 87 1.12 4.51 -6.77
N PHE A 88 1.66 5.31 -5.87
CA PHE A 88 0.89 6.01 -4.84
C PHE A 88 0.56 7.43 -5.31
N PHE A 89 -0.72 7.77 -5.32
CA PHE A 89 -1.18 9.13 -5.53
C PHE A 89 -1.39 9.82 -4.20
N SER A 90 -0.68 10.90 -3.96
CA SER A 90 -0.86 11.74 -2.78
C SER A 90 -1.89 12.82 -3.13
N ARG A 91 -3.02 12.82 -2.44
CA ARG A 91 -4.07 13.83 -2.61
C ARG A 91 -3.54 15.22 -2.23
N PRO A 92 -4.16 16.30 -2.73
CA PRO A 92 -3.83 17.64 -2.27
C PRO A 92 -3.98 17.77 -0.75
N TYR A 93 -3.12 18.56 -0.12
CA TYR A 93 -3.15 18.76 1.32
C TYR A 93 -4.49 19.36 1.79
N ASN A 94 -5.08 18.79 2.83
CA ASN A 94 -6.42 19.14 3.33
C ASN A 94 -7.55 19.01 2.29
N ALA A 95 -7.40 18.11 1.31
CA ALA A 95 -8.48 17.82 0.38
C ALA A 95 -9.68 17.16 1.09
N SER A 96 -10.88 17.53 0.66
CA SER A 96 -12.15 16.95 1.11
C SER A 96 -13.14 16.91 -0.04
N SER A 97 -14.31 16.30 0.16
CA SER A 97 -15.40 16.31 -0.82
C SER A 97 -15.83 17.72 -1.24
N ASP A 98 -15.77 18.67 -0.30
CA ASP A 98 -16.18 20.06 -0.52
C ASP A 98 -15.03 20.98 -0.96
N LEU A 99 -13.79 20.53 -0.71
CA LEU A 99 -12.58 21.24 -1.08
C LEU A 99 -11.62 20.27 -1.79
N ILE A 100 -11.98 19.86 -2.98
CA ILE A 100 -11.28 18.77 -3.72
C ILE A 100 -9.81 19.07 -3.99
N TRP A 101 -9.44 20.34 -4.15
CA TRP A 101 -8.06 20.75 -4.37
C TRP A 101 -7.30 21.08 -3.09
N GLY A 102 -7.97 20.94 -1.93
CA GLY A 102 -7.35 21.24 -0.65
C GLY A 102 -6.92 22.70 -0.49
N THR A 103 -6.04 22.93 0.47
CA THR A 103 -5.41 24.23 0.70
C THR A 103 -3.98 24.22 0.14
N PHE A 104 -3.48 25.36 -0.31
CA PHE A 104 -2.10 25.48 -0.85
C PHE A 104 -1.81 24.64 -2.11
N ASN A 105 -2.79 24.47 -2.97
CA ASN A 105 -2.69 23.73 -4.22
C ASN A 105 -1.85 24.49 -5.27
N LYS A 106 -0.53 24.52 -5.10
CA LYS A 106 0.43 25.11 -6.05
C LYS A 106 1.50 24.08 -6.40
N ILE A 107 2.08 24.22 -7.59
CA ILE A 107 3.24 23.40 -8.01
C ILE A 107 4.34 23.53 -6.96
N GLY A 108 4.90 22.39 -6.53
CA GLY A 108 5.93 22.31 -5.50
C GLY A 108 5.41 22.22 -4.07
N MET A 109 4.10 22.32 -3.83
CA MET A 109 3.55 22.07 -2.51
C MET A 109 3.40 20.56 -2.26
N SER A 110 3.59 20.14 -1.01
CA SER A 110 3.35 18.75 -0.61
C SER A 110 1.85 18.43 -0.67
N GLY A 111 1.53 17.18 -1.04
CA GLY A 111 0.19 16.62 -0.87
C GLY A 111 -0.12 16.30 0.59
N ASP A 112 -1.13 15.48 0.79
CA ASP A 112 -1.44 14.92 2.10
C ASP A 112 -0.28 14.04 2.62
N TYR A 113 -0.36 13.66 3.90
CA TYR A 113 0.66 12.82 4.53
C TYR A 113 0.23 11.36 4.68
N LEU A 114 -0.75 10.91 3.91
CA LEU A 114 -1.28 9.54 4.03
C LEU A 114 -0.19 8.48 3.79
N TYR A 115 0.81 8.78 2.94
CA TYR A 115 1.96 7.91 2.72
C TYR A 115 2.78 7.59 3.98
N LYS A 116 2.61 8.38 5.08
CA LYS A 116 3.22 8.13 6.39
C LYS A 116 2.41 7.19 7.27
N ASN A 117 1.22 6.78 6.83
CA ASN A 117 0.39 5.82 7.56
C ASN A 117 1.18 4.53 7.84
N SER A 118 1.03 3.98 9.05
CA SER A 118 1.78 2.79 9.50
C SER A 118 1.56 1.58 8.59
N ALA A 119 0.34 1.35 8.12
CA ALA A 119 0.04 0.24 7.22
C ALA A 119 0.67 0.44 5.84
N ILE A 120 0.64 1.65 5.27
CA ILE A 120 1.29 1.97 3.99
C ILE A 120 2.80 1.75 4.10
N THR A 121 3.43 2.24 5.15
CA THR A 121 4.87 2.07 5.37
C THR A 121 5.24 0.62 5.61
N ALA A 122 4.43 -0.14 6.36
CA ALA A 122 4.62 -1.57 6.57
C ALA A 122 4.48 -2.35 5.26
N ALA A 123 3.48 -2.04 4.43
CA ALA A 123 3.28 -2.68 3.13
C ALA A 123 4.45 -2.43 2.16
N ASN A 124 5.00 -1.21 2.14
CA ASN A 124 6.18 -0.89 1.33
C ASN A 124 7.41 -1.69 1.76
N ARG A 125 7.65 -1.80 3.07
CA ARG A 125 8.74 -2.61 3.62
C ARG A 125 8.54 -4.09 3.35
N PHE A 126 7.32 -4.59 3.52
CA PHE A 126 6.94 -5.96 3.19
C PHE A 126 7.28 -6.28 1.73
N ARG A 127 6.86 -5.43 0.79
CA ARG A 127 7.16 -5.61 -0.63
C ARG A 127 8.66 -5.77 -0.89
N ASN A 128 9.48 -4.91 -0.29
CA ASN A 128 10.93 -4.95 -0.45
C ASN A 128 11.56 -6.19 0.21
N ALA A 129 11.13 -6.53 1.43
CA ALA A 129 11.62 -7.70 2.16
C ALA A 129 11.25 -9.01 1.46
N MET A 130 10.10 -9.04 0.77
CA MET A 130 9.58 -10.22 0.06
C MET A 130 9.96 -10.25 -1.42
N ALA A 131 10.94 -9.45 -1.85
CA ALA A 131 11.41 -9.47 -3.23
C ALA A 131 11.93 -10.87 -3.63
N GLY A 132 11.44 -11.39 -4.76
CA GLY A 132 11.79 -12.73 -5.23
C GLY A 132 10.96 -13.88 -4.65
N GLU A 133 10.25 -13.69 -3.55
CA GLU A 133 9.42 -14.73 -2.95
C GLU A 133 8.19 -15.03 -3.82
N GLU A 134 7.82 -16.31 -3.87
CA GLU A 134 6.61 -16.75 -4.56
C GLU A 134 5.35 -16.22 -3.85
N GLN A 135 4.26 -16.16 -4.59
CA GLN A 135 3.00 -15.62 -4.09
C GLN A 135 1.93 -16.69 -4.05
N ASN A 136 1.19 -16.73 -2.94
CA ASN A 136 -0.10 -17.40 -2.82
C ASN A 136 -1.12 -16.39 -2.29
N ILE A 137 -2.27 -16.28 -2.95
CA ILE A 137 -3.34 -15.35 -2.53
C ILE A 137 -4.64 -16.14 -2.45
N PHE A 138 -5.36 -15.97 -1.35
CA PHE A 138 -6.65 -16.63 -1.17
C PHE A 138 -7.60 -15.81 -0.30
N ASN A 139 -8.89 -16.10 -0.43
CA ASN A 139 -9.90 -15.72 0.54
C ASN A 139 -10.18 -16.91 1.45
N PRO A 140 -10.53 -16.70 2.72
CA PRO A 140 -11.10 -17.76 3.54
C PRO A 140 -12.43 -18.25 2.93
N SER A 141 -12.80 -19.50 3.23
CA SER A 141 -13.92 -20.17 2.56
C SER A 141 -15.29 -19.51 2.83
N ASP A 142 -15.39 -18.73 3.90
CA ASP A 142 -16.62 -18.10 4.40
C ASP A 142 -16.69 -16.58 4.17
N SER A 143 -15.63 -15.98 3.61
CA SER A 143 -15.59 -14.53 3.39
C SER A 143 -14.73 -14.13 2.21
N THR A 144 -15.30 -13.32 1.31
CA THR A 144 -14.55 -12.61 0.27
C THR A 144 -14.18 -11.18 0.69
N SER A 145 -14.55 -10.74 1.88
CA SER A 145 -14.17 -9.41 2.39
C SER A 145 -12.77 -9.39 3.00
N VAL A 146 -12.20 -10.57 3.23
CA VAL A 146 -10.85 -10.73 3.76
C VAL A 146 -9.97 -11.45 2.73
N ILE A 147 -8.77 -10.94 2.51
CA ILE A 147 -7.81 -11.53 1.59
C ILE A 147 -6.49 -11.78 2.32
N PHE A 148 -5.91 -12.94 2.08
CA PHE A 148 -4.59 -13.37 2.56
C PHE A 148 -3.62 -13.36 1.39
N ILE A 149 -2.47 -12.69 1.56
CA ILE A 149 -1.42 -12.56 0.55
C ILE A 149 -0.12 -13.06 1.15
N GLU A 150 0.23 -14.29 0.81
CA GLU A 150 1.46 -14.93 1.28
C GLU A 150 2.60 -14.71 0.30
N ARG A 151 3.80 -14.56 0.84
CA ARG A 151 5.04 -14.44 0.08
C ARG A 151 6.02 -15.51 0.56
N GLY A 152 6.09 -16.62 -0.20
CA GLY A 152 6.84 -17.80 0.18
C GLY A 152 6.44 -18.31 1.56
N LYS A 153 7.45 -18.64 2.38
CA LYS A 153 7.29 -19.01 3.80
C LYS A 153 7.68 -17.87 4.75
N LYS A 154 7.88 -16.66 4.24
CA LYS A 154 8.52 -15.56 4.97
C LYS A 154 7.59 -14.42 5.32
N GLY A 155 6.51 -14.22 4.59
CA GLY A 155 5.64 -13.09 4.78
C GLY A 155 4.18 -13.38 4.52
N LEU A 156 3.32 -12.68 5.27
CA LEU A 156 1.87 -12.73 5.15
C LEU A 156 1.30 -11.32 5.36
N ALA A 157 0.50 -10.85 4.41
CA ALA A 157 -0.35 -9.69 4.58
C ALA A 157 -1.81 -10.13 4.56
N ILE A 158 -2.60 -9.61 5.51
CA ILE A 158 -4.05 -9.86 5.59
C ILE A 158 -4.75 -8.52 5.51
N VAL A 159 -5.77 -8.42 4.68
CA VAL A 159 -6.57 -7.19 4.52
C VAL A 159 -8.03 -7.53 4.74
N ASN A 160 -8.69 -6.78 5.61
CA ASN A 160 -10.12 -6.85 5.86
C ASN A 160 -10.81 -5.57 5.36
N ALA A 161 -11.60 -5.66 4.30
CA ALA A 161 -12.39 -4.55 3.78
C ALA A 161 -13.83 -4.49 4.37
N SER A 162 -14.19 -5.44 5.22
CA SER A 162 -15.48 -5.45 5.93
C SER A 162 -15.56 -4.33 6.98
N ILE A 163 -16.78 -3.90 7.28
CA ILE A 163 -17.08 -3.01 8.42
C ILE A 163 -17.15 -3.74 9.75
N LYS A 164 -16.87 -5.05 9.77
CA LYS A 164 -16.85 -5.90 10.97
C LYS A 164 -15.48 -6.55 11.12
N PRO A 165 -15.04 -6.80 12.36
CA PRO A 165 -13.92 -7.67 12.62
C PRO A 165 -14.13 -9.07 12.04
N TYR A 166 -13.05 -9.75 11.71
CA TYR A 166 -13.09 -11.12 11.22
C TYR A 166 -12.14 -11.99 12.05
N GLU A 167 -12.70 -13.05 12.64
CA GLU A 167 -11.92 -14.09 13.32
C GLU A 167 -11.49 -15.13 12.29
N PHE A 168 -10.20 -15.45 12.28
CA PHE A 168 -9.65 -16.42 11.33
C PHE A 168 -8.92 -17.56 12.04
N ASN A 169 -9.01 -18.74 11.44
CA ASN A 169 -8.20 -19.91 11.75
C ASN A 169 -7.97 -20.64 10.43
N VAL A 170 -6.83 -20.35 9.78
CA VAL A 170 -6.56 -20.79 8.41
C VAL A 170 -5.22 -21.51 8.31
N GLU A 171 -5.09 -22.38 7.32
CA GLU A 171 -3.80 -22.91 6.91
C GLU A 171 -2.98 -21.79 6.25
N THR A 172 -1.66 -21.82 6.45
CA THR A 172 -0.74 -20.83 5.91
C THR A 172 0.59 -21.48 5.49
N ASN A 173 1.19 -20.93 4.44
CA ASN A 173 2.55 -21.26 4.05
C ASN A 173 3.62 -20.56 4.91
N LEU A 174 3.22 -19.54 5.69
CA LEU A 174 4.16 -18.84 6.57
C LEU A 174 4.80 -19.82 7.54
N ALA A 175 6.10 -19.75 7.72
CA ALA A 175 6.83 -20.70 8.57
C ALA A 175 6.34 -20.63 10.03
N ASP A 176 6.40 -21.75 10.74
CA ASP A 176 6.07 -21.80 12.16
C ASP A 176 6.96 -20.81 12.95
N GLY A 177 6.36 -20.09 13.89
CA GLY A 177 7.04 -19.09 14.68
C GLY A 177 6.13 -17.98 15.19
N GLU A 178 6.72 -17.04 15.89
CA GLU A 178 6.05 -15.83 16.36
C GLU A 178 6.36 -14.65 15.44
N TYR A 179 5.32 -13.90 15.10
CA TYR A 179 5.38 -12.76 14.20
C TYR A 179 4.72 -11.54 14.83
N LYS A 180 5.45 -10.45 14.90
CA LYS A 180 4.90 -9.17 15.32
C LYS A 180 4.29 -8.46 14.11
N ASP A 181 3.00 -8.13 14.21
CA ASP A 181 2.34 -7.30 13.19
C ASP A 181 3.01 -5.93 13.09
N ARG A 182 3.43 -5.58 11.90
CA ARG A 182 4.14 -4.34 11.60
C ARG A 182 3.25 -3.10 11.58
N VAL A 183 1.93 -3.29 11.70
CA VAL A 183 0.92 -2.22 11.74
C VAL A 183 0.49 -1.93 13.17
N SER A 184 0.00 -2.94 13.88
CA SER A 184 -0.56 -2.81 15.24
C SER A 184 0.44 -3.09 16.35
N GLY A 185 1.49 -3.87 16.07
CA GLY A 185 2.43 -4.37 17.07
C GLY A 185 1.96 -5.63 17.82
N ASN A 186 0.77 -6.15 17.53
CA ASN A 186 0.28 -7.40 18.11
C ASN A 186 1.11 -8.60 17.65
N THR A 187 1.17 -9.63 18.47
CA THR A 187 1.90 -10.86 18.14
C THR A 187 0.93 -11.94 17.67
N TYR A 188 1.29 -12.61 16.59
CA TYR A 188 0.59 -13.77 16.03
C TYR A 188 1.54 -14.96 16.01
N THR A 189 1.00 -16.14 16.27
CA THR A 189 1.77 -17.39 16.26
C THR A 189 1.31 -18.26 15.11
N VAL A 190 2.26 -18.73 14.32
CA VAL A 190 2.06 -19.80 13.35
C VAL A 190 2.54 -21.10 13.98
N LYS A 191 1.68 -22.09 14.02
CA LYS A 191 1.98 -23.42 14.57
C LYS A 191 1.36 -24.52 13.73
N ASP A 192 2.16 -25.53 13.41
CA ASP A 192 1.73 -26.68 12.60
C ASP A 192 1.09 -26.24 11.26
N GLY A 193 1.65 -25.20 10.63
CA GLY A 193 1.16 -24.65 9.38
C GLY A 193 -0.20 -23.93 9.47
N LYS A 194 -0.60 -23.48 10.65
CA LYS A 194 -1.84 -22.75 10.87
C LYS A 194 -1.61 -21.44 11.61
N ILE A 195 -2.41 -20.45 11.28
CA ILE A 195 -2.47 -19.15 11.98
C ILE A 195 -3.91 -18.85 12.37
N SER A 196 -4.09 -18.34 13.60
CA SER A 196 -5.39 -17.89 14.09
C SER A 196 -5.29 -16.51 14.72
N GLY A 197 -6.40 -15.78 14.73
CA GLY A 197 -6.48 -14.47 15.32
C GLY A 197 -7.72 -13.72 14.90
N THR A 198 -7.71 -12.41 15.17
CA THR A 198 -8.74 -11.47 14.74
C THR A 198 -8.09 -10.35 13.97
N ILE A 199 -8.68 -9.98 12.85
CA ILE A 199 -8.37 -8.76 12.13
C ILE A 199 -9.55 -7.79 12.28
N GLU A 200 -9.27 -6.57 12.71
CA GLU A 200 -10.29 -5.55 12.92
C GLU A 200 -10.95 -5.14 11.59
N ASN A 201 -12.09 -4.45 11.69
CA ASN A 201 -12.75 -3.87 10.53
C ASN A 201 -11.86 -2.86 9.82
N LYS A 202 -11.95 -2.80 8.50
CA LYS A 202 -11.21 -1.84 7.66
C LYS A 202 -9.73 -1.74 8.05
N SER A 203 -9.05 -2.89 8.25
CA SER A 203 -7.68 -2.93 8.74
C SER A 203 -6.78 -3.90 7.98
N THR A 204 -5.51 -3.87 8.33
CA THR A 204 -4.48 -4.73 7.75
C THR A 204 -3.59 -5.33 8.84
N ILE A 205 -3.11 -6.55 8.60
CA ILE A 205 -2.07 -7.21 9.38
C ILE A 205 -0.91 -7.53 8.43
N ILE A 206 0.32 -7.22 8.83
CA ILE A 206 1.52 -7.48 8.03
C ILE A 206 2.58 -8.19 8.88
N LEU A 207 2.83 -9.46 8.57
CA LEU A 207 3.68 -10.36 9.33
C LEU A 207 4.90 -10.76 8.49
N TYR A 208 6.10 -10.52 9.00
CA TYR A 208 7.35 -11.03 8.47
C TYR A 208 8.49 -10.76 9.45
N ASN A 209 9.53 -11.58 9.41
CA ASN A 209 10.73 -11.44 10.23
C ASN A 209 11.97 -11.20 9.35
N ASP A 210 12.11 -11.92 8.25
CA ASP A 210 13.25 -11.79 7.36
C ASP A 210 13.26 -10.46 6.60
N GLY A 211 14.43 -9.82 6.54
CA GLY A 211 14.61 -8.55 5.84
C GLY A 211 13.97 -7.35 6.54
N TYR A 212 13.45 -7.53 7.75
CA TYR A 212 13.00 -6.42 8.56
C TYR A 212 14.20 -5.64 9.10
N LEU A 213 14.32 -4.41 8.64
CA LEU A 213 15.23 -3.44 9.23
C LEU A 213 14.42 -2.56 10.20
N GLU A 214 14.70 -2.64 11.49
CA GLU A 214 14.29 -1.56 12.38
C GLU A 214 14.99 -0.30 11.88
N LEU A 215 14.19 0.65 11.41
CA LEU A 215 14.74 1.96 11.10
C LEU A 215 15.13 2.59 12.43
N ALA A 216 16.37 3.04 12.51
CA ALA A 216 16.74 4.05 13.48
C ALA A 216 15.72 5.20 13.38
N PRO A 217 15.42 5.89 14.49
CA PRO A 217 14.60 7.10 14.44
C PRO A 217 15.08 7.97 13.29
N ALA A 218 14.14 8.47 12.48
CA ALA A 218 14.52 9.32 11.37
C ALA A 218 15.37 10.48 11.91
N ALA A 219 16.56 10.66 11.36
CA ALA A 219 17.39 11.78 11.70
C ALA A 219 16.61 13.09 11.43
N ILE A 220 16.58 13.97 12.41
CA ILE A 220 15.97 15.28 12.26
C ILE A 220 17.02 16.16 11.58
N VAL A 221 16.73 16.58 10.36
CA VAL A 221 17.56 17.55 9.65
C VAL A 221 16.97 18.94 9.87
N LYS A 222 17.70 19.81 10.53
CA LYS A 222 17.35 21.21 10.73
C LYS A 222 18.24 22.08 9.85
N VAL A 223 17.60 23.03 9.16
CA VAL A 223 18.30 24.06 8.41
C VAL A 223 18.49 25.24 9.34
N ASP A 224 19.66 25.86 9.32
CA ASP A 224 19.93 27.09 10.06
C ASP A 224 19.00 28.21 9.59
N ASP A 225 18.34 28.91 10.51
CA ASP A 225 17.42 29.99 10.23
C ASP A 225 18.03 31.14 9.42
N SER A 226 19.37 31.26 9.45
CA SER A 226 20.12 32.23 8.66
C SER A 226 19.98 32.08 7.13
N VAL A 227 19.52 30.93 6.67
CA VAL A 227 19.34 30.66 5.23
C VAL A 227 17.93 30.90 4.70
N THR A 228 17.04 31.44 5.53
CA THR A 228 15.70 31.83 5.10
C THR A 228 15.70 33.19 4.43
N GLY A 229 15.15 33.30 3.20
CA GLY A 229 15.06 34.56 2.47
C GLY A 229 15.22 34.43 0.96
N SER A 230 15.25 35.57 0.30
CA SER A 230 15.57 35.67 -1.14
C SER A 230 17.03 36.13 -1.29
N TYR A 231 17.79 35.38 -2.09
CA TYR A 231 19.22 35.65 -2.31
C TYR A 231 19.46 36.07 -3.77
N ASN A 232 20.34 37.03 -3.93
CA ASN A 232 20.78 37.51 -5.24
C ASN A 232 22.26 37.15 -5.45
N THR A 233 22.56 35.88 -5.28
CA THR A 233 23.91 35.28 -5.41
C THR A 233 23.82 33.98 -6.18
N ASP A 234 24.91 33.61 -6.87
CA ASP A 234 24.99 32.36 -7.65
C ASP A 234 25.04 31.12 -6.76
N SER A 235 25.35 31.26 -5.48
CA SER A 235 25.40 30.19 -4.50
C SER A 235 25.20 30.71 -3.09
N ILE A 236 24.63 29.89 -2.21
CA ILE A 236 24.57 30.13 -0.77
C ILE A 236 25.11 28.91 -0.02
N GLU A 237 25.79 29.13 1.10
CA GLU A 237 26.18 28.05 1.99
C GLU A 237 25.02 27.76 2.96
N VAL A 238 24.60 26.50 2.99
CA VAL A 238 23.55 26.02 3.91
C VAL A 238 24.17 25.10 4.93
N LYS A 239 24.06 25.44 6.22
CA LYS A 239 24.47 24.57 7.33
C LYS A 239 23.30 23.70 7.74
N LEU A 240 23.54 22.41 7.79
CA LEU A 240 22.55 21.40 8.22
C LEU A 240 23.01 20.82 9.54
N HIS A 241 22.10 20.77 10.50
CA HIS A 241 22.27 20.02 11.74
C HIS A 241 21.47 18.72 11.64
N VAL A 242 22.12 17.58 11.89
CA VAL A 242 21.49 16.27 11.92
C VAL A 242 21.50 15.78 13.36
N GLU A 243 20.31 15.57 13.91
CA GLU A 243 20.10 14.98 15.24
C GLU A 243 19.62 13.53 15.04
N ASN A 244 20.26 12.57 15.74
CA ASN A 244 19.90 11.14 15.76
C ASN A 244 19.09 10.81 17.00
#